data_a848c06de00ea8cb26cce461b80b1779
#
_entry.id   a848c06de00ea8cb26cce461b80b1779
#
_cell.length_a   1.000
_cell.length_b   1.000
_cell.length_c   1.000
_cell.angle_alpha   90.00
_cell.angle_beta   90.00
_cell.angle_gamma   90.00
#
_symmetry.space_group_name_H-M   'P 1'
#
loop_
_entity.id
_entity.type
_entity.pdbx_description
1 polymer ?
#
loop_
_entity_poly.entity_id
_entity_poly.type
_entity_poly.pdbx_seq_one_letter_code
_entity_poly.pdbx_strand_id
1 'polypeptide(L)'
;MSDDVFLHASPAERIALIEARITAALAPVDSITVRDDSALHAGHAGASAGGHYAVTIVAGAFAGKARVARHRMVYDALADAMQRGIHALAITAYTPEEFNLLSR
;
A
#
# COMPACT_ATOMS: atom_id res chain seq x y z
N MET A 1 3.14 -19.38 -3.98
CA MET A 1 2.38 -19.02 -2.80
C MET A 1 1.09 -18.36 -3.21
N SER A 2 0.02 -18.80 -2.66
CA SER A 2 -1.29 -18.30 -3.08
C SER A 2 -1.69 -17.06 -2.31
N ASP A 3 -2.72 -16.39 -2.82
CA ASP A 3 -3.32 -15.24 -2.17
C ASP A 3 -4.01 -15.58 -0.86
N ASP A 4 -4.19 -16.88 -0.60
CA ASP A 4 -4.81 -17.32 0.65
C ASP A 4 -4.02 -16.85 1.86
N VAL A 5 -2.72 -16.66 1.72
CA VAL A 5 -1.91 -16.14 2.82
C VAL A 5 -2.45 -14.80 3.28
N PHE A 6 -2.76 -13.90 2.33
CA PHE A 6 -3.29 -12.59 2.69
C PHE A 6 -4.69 -12.70 3.29
N LEU A 7 -5.55 -13.52 2.69
CA LEU A 7 -6.93 -13.65 3.15
C LEU A 7 -7.04 -14.19 4.58
N HIS A 8 -6.14 -15.09 4.96
CA HIS A 8 -6.18 -15.72 6.28
C HIS A 8 -5.26 -15.06 7.30
N ALA A 9 -4.57 -14.00 6.91
CA ALA A 9 -3.67 -13.29 7.81
C ALA A 9 -4.45 -12.42 8.78
N SER A 10 -3.88 -12.19 9.95
CA SER A 10 -4.41 -11.22 10.91
C SER A 10 -4.25 -9.81 10.35
N PRO A 11 -4.94 -8.80 10.92
CA PRO A 11 -4.75 -7.42 10.48
C PRO A 11 -3.27 -6.99 10.50
N ALA A 12 -2.54 -7.32 11.56
CA ALA A 12 -1.13 -6.95 11.63
C ALA A 12 -0.30 -7.67 10.58
N GLU A 13 -0.61 -8.93 10.31
CA GLU A 13 0.09 -9.70 9.29
C GLU A 13 -0.20 -9.17 7.89
N ARG A 14 -1.42 -8.70 7.65
CA ARG A 14 -1.77 -8.11 6.35
C ARG A 14 -0.97 -6.85 6.09
N ILE A 15 -0.83 -5.99 7.10
CA ILE A 15 0.00 -4.80 6.99
C ILE A 15 1.44 -5.18 6.66
N ALA A 16 1.99 -6.15 7.36
CA ALA A 16 3.36 -6.59 7.12
C ALA A 16 3.53 -7.16 5.70
N LEU A 17 2.55 -7.89 5.20
CA LEU A 17 2.59 -8.44 3.85
C LEU A 17 2.56 -7.33 2.79
N ILE A 18 1.72 -6.32 2.99
CA ILE A 18 1.66 -5.17 2.09
C ILE A 18 3.01 -4.46 2.06
N GLU A 19 3.59 -4.19 3.22
CA GLU A 19 4.89 -3.55 3.31
C GLU A 19 5.97 -4.36 2.61
N ALA A 20 5.98 -5.66 2.83
CA ALA A 20 7.00 -6.54 2.26
C ALA A 20 6.91 -6.59 0.73
N ARG A 21 5.71 -6.67 0.20
CA ARG A 21 5.51 -6.74 -1.25
C ARG A 21 5.92 -5.44 -1.94
N ILE A 22 5.54 -4.31 -1.35
CA ILE A 22 5.90 -3.02 -1.92
C ILE A 22 7.42 -2.81 -1.84
N THR A 23 8.01 -3.10 -0.69
CA THR A 23 9.44 -2.94 -0.51
C THR A 23 10.24 -3.80 -1.48
N ALA A 24 9.81 -5.04 -1.70
CA ALA A 24 10.50 -5.93 -2.62
C ALA A 24 10.43 -5.43 -4.06
N ALA A 25 9.29 -4.87 -4.45
CA ALA A 25 9.08 -4.42 -5.83
C ALA A 25 9.71 -3.07 -6.12
N LEU A 26 9.81 -2.19 -5.13
CA LEU A 26 10.18 -0.80 -5.33
C LEU A 26 11.50 -0.40 -4.64
N ALA A 27 12.27 -1.39 -4.22
CA ALA A 27 13.54 -1.12 -3.55
C ALA A 27 14.45 -0.25 -4.43
N PRO A 28 15.20 0.67 -3.85
CA PRO A 28 15.29 0.95 -2.41
C PRO A 28 14.14 1.83 -1.94
N VAL A 29 13.56 1.48 -0.79
CA VAL A 29 12.48 2.23 -0.16
C VAL A 29 13.03 2.91 1.07
N ASP A 30 12.93 4.24 1.12
CA ASP A 30 13.41 5.01 2.27
C ASP A 30 12.49 4.86 3.47
N SER A 31 11.19 4.91 3.22
CA SER A 31 10.22 4.66 4.28
C SER A 31 8.90 4.21 3.68
N ILE A 32 8.15 3.48 4.48
CA ILE A 32 6.82 3.03 4.11
C ILE A 32 5.97 2.96 5.36
N THR A 33 4.75 3.46 5.25
CA THR A 33 3.75 3.39 6.32
C THR A 33 2.48 2.82 5.72
N VAL A 34 1.94 1.80 6.36
CA VAL A 34 0.67 1.20 5.95
C VAL A 34 -0.31 1.33 7.10
N ARG A 35 -1.47 1.89 6.82
CA ARG A 35 -2.53 2.04 7.80
C ARG A 35 -3.75 1.27 7.35
N ASP A 36 -4.34 0.52 8.27
CA ASP A 36 -5.59 -0.20 8.02
C ASP A 36 -6.74 0.70 8.44
N ASP A 37 -7.47 1.20 7.47
CA ASP A 37 -8.58 2.12 7.70
C ASP A 37 -9.93 1.42 7.66
N SER A 38 -9.94 0.09 7.68
CA SER A 38 -11.20 -0.67 7.59
C SER A 38 -12.20 -0.27 8.66
N ALA A 39 -11.74 0.00 9.87
CA ALA A 39 -12.62 0.39 10.98
C ALA A 39 -13.33 1.71 10.74
N LEU A 40 -12.74 2.60 9.95
CA LEU A 40 -13.34 3.91 9.65
C LEU A 40 -14.57 3.78 8.76
N HIS A 41 -14.73 2.63 8.11
CA HIS A 41 -15.84 2.38 7.20
C HIS A 41 -16.85 1.39 7.78
N ALA A 42 -16.73 1.06 9.06
CA ALA A 42 -17.63 0.10 9.70
C ALA A 42 -19.06 0.58 9.59
N GLY A 43 -19.95 -0.32 9.21
CA GLY A 43 -21.36 -0.01 9.03
C GLY A 43 -21.75 0.39 7.62
N HIS A 44 -20.79 0.64 6.75
CA HIS A 44 -21.08 0.96 5.34
C HIS A 44 -21.18 -0.32 4.52
N ALA A 45 -21.91 -0.25 3.42
CA ALA A 45 -22.02 -1.39 2.51
C ALA A 45 -20.64 -1.77 2.02
N GLY A 46 -20.30 -3.04 2.13
CA GLY A 46 -18.99 -3.52 1.70
C GLY A 46 -17.90 -3.40 2.74
N ALA A 47 -18.12 -2.65 3.83
CA ALA A 47 -17.11 -2.48 4.86
C ALA A 47 -16.80 -3.79 5.59
N SER A 48 -17.77 -4.70 5.65
CA SER A 48 -17.58 -6.00 6.30
C SER A 48 -16.53 -6.85 5.59
N ALA A 49 -16.24 -6.55 4.32
CA ALA A 49 -15.18 -7.24 3.59
C ALA A 49 -13.79 -6.80 4.03
N GLY A 50 -13.69 -5.68 4.75
CA GLY A 50 -12.40 -5.13 5.17
C GLY A 50 -11.58 -4.62 4.00
N GLY A 51 -10.28 -4.57 4.17
CA GLY A 51 -9.38 -4.28 3.07
C GLY A 51 -9.29 -2.83 2.63
N HIS A 52 -9.55 -1.90 3.53
CA HIS A 52 -9.37 -0.46 3.27
C HIS A 52 -8.04 -0.03 3.87
N TYR A 53 -7.07 0.28 3.01
CA TYR A 53 -5.71 0.61 3.45
C TYR A 53 -5.26 1.94 2.90
N ALA A 54 -4.38 2.61 3.63
CA ALA A 54 -3.69 3.81 3.17
C ALA A 54 -2.19 3.55 3.28
N VAL A 55 -1.45 3.80 2.20
CA VAL A 55 -0.01 3.60 2.19
C VAL A 55 0.68 4.91 1.83
N THR A 56 1.78 5.20 2.53
CA THR A 56 2.65 6.30 2.21
C THR A 56 4.04 5.72 1.97
N ILE A 57 4.59 5.97 0.79
CA ILE A 57 5.85 5.36 0.38
C ILE A 57 6.81 6.46 -0.06
N VAL A 58 8.03 6.41 0.43
CA VAL A 58 9.12 7.31 0.01
C VAL A 58 10.18 6.43 -0.63
N ALA A 59 10.39 6.59 -1.93
CA ALA A 59 11.31 5.71 -2.66
C ALA A 59 11.92 6.42 -3.86
N GLY A 60 13.19 6.17 -4.09
CA GLY A 60 13.90 6.70 -5.25
C GLY A 60 13.34 6.17 -6.56
N ALA A 61 12.70 5.01 -6.55
CA ALA A 61 12.11 4.44 -7.75
C ALA A 61 11.04 5.33 -8.37
N PHE A 62 10.48 6.25 -7.61
CA PHE A 62 9.46 7.17 -8.13
C PHE A 62 10.03 8.38 -8.87
N ALA A 63 11.34 8.55 -8.87
CA ALA A 63 11.96 9.69 -9.54
C ALA A 63 11.60 9.71 -11.03
N GLY A 64 11.21 10.87 -11.52
CA GLY A 64 10.84 11.03 -12.93
C GLY A 64 9.49 10.44 -13.31
N LYS A 65 8.73 9.93 -12.34
CA LYS A 65 7.43 9.31 -12.60
C LYS A 65 6.31 10.24 -12.20
N ALA A 66 5.28 10.35 -13.05
CA ALA A 66 4.07 11.09 -12.72
C ALA A 66 3.24 10.30 -11.69
N ARG A 67 2.31 10.98 -11.05
CA ARG A 67 1.48 10.37 -10.00
C ARG A 67 0.82 9.07 -10.46
N VAL A 68 0.23 9.07 -11.64
CA VAL A 68 -0.47 7.88 -12.15
C VAL A 68 0.50 6.71 -12.30
N ALA A 69 1.70 6.98 -12.80
CA ALA A 69 2.71 5.93 -12.96
C ALA A 69 3.15 5.37 -11.61
N ARG A 70 3.33 6.24 -10.61
CA ARG A 70 3.71 5.81 -9.27
C ARG A 70 2.63 4.92 -8.65
N HIS A 71 1.36 5.32 -8.78
CA HIS A 71 0.26 4.53 -8.26
C HIS A 71 0.19 3.17 -8.94
N ARG A 72 0.43 3.13 -10.24
CA ARG A 72 0.42 1.87 -10.98
C ARG A 72 1.53 0.94 -10.50
N MET A 73 2.70 1.49 -10.18
CA MET A 73 3.81 0.69 -9.65
C MET A 73 3.39 0.02 -8.32
N VAL A 74 2.67 0.75 -7.47
CA VAL A 74 2.20 0.20 -6.20
C VAL A 74 1.11 -0.86 -6.43
N TYR A 75 0.16 -0.58 -7.30
CA TYR A 75 -0.88 -1.56 -7.63
C TYR A 75 -0.28 -2.84 -8.20
N ASP A 76 0.73 -2.70 -9.07
CA ASP A 76 1.38 -3.89 -9.65
C ASP A 76 2.09 -4.71 -8.57
N ALA A 77 2.71 -4.05 -7.60
CA ALA A 77 3.39 -4.73 -6.50
C ALA A 77 2.41 -5.54 -5.65
N LEU A 78 1.14 -5.12 -5.61
CA LEU A 78 0.11 -5.74 -4.78
C LEU A 78 -0.95 -6.47 -5.60
N ALA A 79 -0.66 -6.77 -6.88
CA ALA A 79 -1.68 -7.24 -7.81
C ALA A 79 -2.55 -8.38 -7.27
N ASP A 80 -1.92 -9.40 -6.67
CA ASP A 80 -2.68 -10.53 -6.15
C ASP A 80 -3.57 -10.13 -4.98
N ALA A 81 -3.03 -9.33 -4.06
CA ALA A 81 -3.77 -8.91 -2.89
C ALA A 81 -4.91 -7.96 -3.26
N MET A 82 -4.73 -7.15 -4.31
CA MET A 82 -5.79 -6.27 -4.79
C MET A 82 -7.03 -7.03 -5.26
N GLN A 83 -6.84 -8.24 -5.76
CA GLN A 83 -7.96 -9.05 -6.22
C GLN A 83 -8.65 -9.79 -5.09
N ARG A 84 -7.97 -10.00 -3.96
CA ARG A 84 -8.45 -10.95 -2.96
C ARG A 84 -8.70 -10.37 -1.59
N GLY A 85 -8.03 -9.30 -1.23
CA GLY A 85 -8.15 -8.83 0.15
C GLY A 85 -8.12 -7.33 0.31
N ILE A 86 -7.60 -6.62 -0.68
CA ILE A 86 -7.57 -5.15 -0.64
C ILE A 86 -8.75 -4.64 -1.44
N HIS A 87 -9.71 -4.05 -0.73
CA HIS A 87 -10.93 -3.53 -1.35
C HIS A 87 -10.74 -2.09 -1.83
N ALA A 88 -10.00 -1.30 -1.08
CA ALA A 88 -9.69 0.08 -1.43
C ALA A 88 -8.28 0.43 -0.94
N LEU A 89 -7.54 1.19 -1.73
CA LEU A 89 -6.17 1.53 -1.42
C LEU A 89 -5.91 2.99 -1.75
N ALA A 90 -5.61 3.79 -0.73
CA ALA A 90 -5.18 5.17 -0.90
C ALA A 90 -3.65 5.19 -0.91
N ILE A 91 -3.07 5.82 -1.92
CA ILE A 91 -1.63 5.82 -2.11
C ILE A 91 -1.09 7.24 -2.09
N THR A 92 -0.05 7.46 -1.29
CA THR A 92 0.74 8.68 -1.33
C THR A 92 2.18 8.28 -1.60
N ALA A 93 2.74 8.75 -2.70
CA ALA A 93 4.06 8.30 -3.18
C ALA A 93 4.96 9.50 -3.41
N TYR A 94 6.09 9.50 -2.73
CA TYR A 94 7.08 10.59 -2.81
C TYR A 94 8.44 10.06 -3.19
N THR A 95 9.23 10.90 -3.88
CA THR A 95 10.68 10.70 -3.89
C THR A 95 11.24 11.20 -2.56
N PRO A 96 12.48 10.80 -2.20
CA PRO A 96 13.11 11.33 -0.99
C PRO A 96 13.20 12.85 -0.98
N GLU A 97 13.49 13.46 -2.13
CA GLU A 97 13.59 14.92 -2.21
C GLU A 97 12.24 15.58 -1.94
N GLU A 98 11.18 15.05 -2.53
CA GLU A 98 9.84 15.59 -2.31
C GLU A 98 9.44 15.50 -0.85
N PHE A 99 9.72 14.38 -0.23
CA PHE A 99 9.38 14.17 1.15
C PHE A 99 10.15 15.11 2.08
N ASN A 100 11.42 15.32 1.79
CA ASN A 100 12.25 16.24 2.57
C ASN A 100 11.71 17.67 2.51
N LEU A 101 11.18 18.08 1.36
CA LEU A 101 10.58 19.41 1.23
C LEU A 101 9.36 19.57 2.11
N LEU A 102 8.58 18.50 2.27
CA LEU A 102 7.39 18.53 3.12
C LEU A 102 7.75 18.60 4.60
N SER A 103 8.91 18.12 4.97
CA SER A 103 9.34 18.04 6.38
C SER A 103 9.96 19.33 6.91
N ARG A 104 10.11 20.34 6.09
CA ARG A 104 10.69 21.61 6.50
C ARG A 104 9.69 22.53 7.15
#